data_c8d65be57b25a8c6251bcf9b0563336f
#
_entry.id   c8d65be57b25a8c6251bcf9b0563336f
#
_cell.length_a   1.000
_cell.length_b   1.000
_cell.length_c   1.000
_cell.angle_alpha   90.00
_cell.angle_beta   90.00
_cell.angle_gamma   90.00
#
_symmetry.space_group_name_H-M   'P 1'
#
loop_
_entity.id
_entity.type
_entity.pdbx_description
1 polymer ?
#
loop_
_entity_poly.entity_id
_entity_poly.type
_entity_poly.pdbx_seq_one_letter_code
_entity_poly.pdbx_strand_id
1 'polypeptide(L)'
;FRKVALQISAVEAKNGHAVLARTIQELLSQRKTSFSALKLIPRNKDVDDLLLQVETYDCLKNMVTDKALKEKIERVIKEFTKREELRKYGLANRRKLLLYGVPGTGKTMTAGVLAKELNLPLFIVRTEKVVTKFMGETGQKLSRIFDFIDEVPAVYLFDEFDAIGAQRGMENE
;
A
#
# COMPACT_ATOMS: atom_id res chain seq x y z
N PHE A 1 -17.06 -5.70 19.53
CA PHE A 1 -15.77 -5.70 20.22
C PHE A 1 -15.45 -4.32 20.84
N ARG A 2 -15.48 -3.21 20.07
CA ARG A 2 -15.11 -1.87 20.56
C ARG A 2 -16.01 -1.34 21.70
N LYS A 3 -17.33 -1.54 21.60
CA LYS A 3 -18.27 -1.16 22.68
C LYS A 3 -17.94 -1.89 23.99
N VAL A 4 -17.65 -3.19 23.93
CA VAL A 4 -17.28 -4.00 25.09
C VAL A 4 -15.94 -3.54 25.68
N ALA A 5 -14.93 -3.26 24.84
CA ALA A 5 -13.64 -2.77 25.31
C ALA A 5 -13.72 -1.38 25.99
N LEU A 6 -14.59 -0.48 25.51
CA LEU A 6 -14.86 0.80 26.16
C LEU A 6 -15.61 0.63 27.49
N GLN A 7 -16.53 -0.33 27.57
CA GLN A 7 -17.20 -0.66 28.84
C GLN A 7 -16.23 -1.21 29.88
N ILE A 8 -15.33 -2.13 29.45
CA ILE A 8 -14.27 -2.66 30.32
C ILE A 8 -13.36 -1.52 30.80
N SER A 9 -12.91 -0.63 29.92
CA SER A 9 -12.11 0.53 30.29
C SER A 9 -12.80 1.43 31.31
N ALA A 10 -14.12 1.65 31.17
CA ALA A 10 -14.89 2.45 32.10
C ALA A 10 -15.05 1.76 33.48
N VAL A 11 -15.21 0.44 33.51
CA VAL A 11 -15.27 -0.35 34.74
C VAL A 11 -13.92 -0.35 35.45
N GLU A 12 -12.83 -0.58 34.73
CA GLU A 12 -11.49 -0.56 35.32
C GLU A 12 -11.08 0.83 35.84
N ALA A 13 -11.53 1.91 35.20
CA ALA A 13 -11.35 3.26 35.71
C ALA A 13 -12.09 3.48 37.03
N LYS A 14 -13.31 2.93 37.21
CA LYS A 14 -14.08 2.99 38.46
C LYS A 14 -13.45 2.15 39.58
N ASN A 15 -12.80 1.05 39.23
CA ASN A 15 -12.13 0.15 40.16
C ASN A 15 -10.74 0.66 40.61
N GLY A 16 -10.35 1.87 40.19
CA GLY A 16 -9.06 2.48 40.56
C GLY A 16 -7.90 2.09 39.66
N HIS A 17 -8.11 1.26 38.63
CA HIS A 17 -7.07 0.83 37.68
C HIS A 17 -6.92 1.83 36.53
N ALA A 18 -6.66 3.10 36.87
CA ALA A 18 -6.59 4.21 35.89
C ALA A 18 -5.56 4.00 34.79
N VAL A 19 -4.42 3.36 35.10
CA VAL A 19 -3.37 3.08 34.11
C VAL A 19 -3.85 2.07 33.06
N LEU A 20 -4.51 0.99 33.51
CA LEU A 20 -5.05 -0.04 32.63
C LEU A 20 -6.17 0.52 31.72
N ALA A 21 -7.06 1.33 32.30
CA ALA A 21 -8.12 2.00 31.57
C ALA A 21 -7.57 2.92 30.48
N ARG A 22 -6.51 3.66 30.76
CA ARG A 22 -5.82 4.55 29.83
C ARG A 22 -5.15 3.78 28.70
N THR A 23 -4.45 2.68 29.02
CA THR A 23 -3.81 1.80 28.03
C THR A 23 -4.85 1.19 27.06
N ILE A 24 -6.00 0.74 27.57
CA ILE A 24 -7.11 0.24 26.73
C ILE A 24 -7.61 1.35 25.79
N GLN A 25 -7.79 2.58 26.29
CA GLN A 25 -8.23 3.71 25.48
C GLN A 25 -7.20 4.11 24.43
N GLU A 26 -5.91 4.10 24.76
CA GLU A 26 -4.82 4.38 23.84
C GLU A 26 -4.76 3.33 22.72
N LEU A 27 -4.84 2.04 23.02
CA LEU A 27 -4.90 0.96 22.05
C LEU A 27 -6.13 1.05 21.12
N LEU A 28 -7.28 1.49 21.66
CA LEU A 28 -8.49 1.73 20.87
C LEU A 28 -8.40 3.00 20.00
N SER A 29 -7.64 3.99 20.43
CA SER A 29 -7.41 5.23 19.67
C SER A 29 -6.38 5.02 18.55
N GLN A 30 -5.31 4.27 18.80
CA GLN A 30 -4.32 3.91 17.78
C GLN A 30 -4.94 3.11 16.62
N ARG A 31 -5.96 2.28 16.88
CA ARG A 31 -6.72 1.60 15.82
C ARG A 31 -7.63 2.52 15.01
N LYS A 32 -7.94 3.74 15.47
CA LYS A 32 -8.75 4.69 14.69
C LYS A 32 -8.03 5.24 13.47
N THR A 33 -6.71 5.34 13.50
CA THR A 33 -5.92 5.87 12.38
C THR A 33 -5.82 4.90 11.21
N SER A 34 -5.94 3.58 11.43
CA SER A 34 -5.81 2.58 10.37
C SER A 34 -7.10 2.29 9.59
N PHE A 35 -8.28 2.52 10.20
CA PHE A 35 -9.58 2.28 9.53
C PHE A 35 -10.18 3.54 8.89
N SER A 36 -9.74 4.75 9.26
CA SER A 36 -10.26 6.01 8.69
C SER A 36 -9.70 6.32 7.30
N ALA A 37 -8.51 5.82 6.96
CA ALA A 37 -7.94 6.01 5.63
C ALA A 37 -8.71 5.23 4.55
N LEU A 38 -9.34 4.10 4.90
CA LEU A 38 -10.14 3.30 3.96
C LEU A 38 -11.49 3.94 3.60
N LYS A 39 -11.96 4.96 4.35
CA LYS A 39 -13.27 5.60 4.11
C LYS A 39 -13.23 6.83 3.19
N LEU A 40 -12.06 7.27 2.79
CA LEU A 40 -11.87 8.50 1.99
C LEU A 40 -11.10 8.27 0.68
N ILE A 41 -11.16 7.05 0.12
CA ILE A 41 -10.68 6.87 -1.24
C ILE A 41 -11.73 7.52 -2.14
N PRO A 42 -11.43 8.64 -2.81
CA PRO A 42 -12.38 9.24 -3.74
C PRO A 42 -12.66 8.21 -4.83
N ARG A 43 -13.92 7.80 -4.95
CA ARG A 43 -14.35 6.94 -6.06
C ARG A 43 -14.35 7.80 -7.32
N ASN A 44 -13.31 7.65 -8.10
CA ASN A 44 -13.24 8.24 -9.43
C ASN A 44 -13.60 7.12 -10.42
N LYS A 45 -14.82 7.18 -10.99
CA LYS A 45 -15.32 6.17 -11.94
C LYS A 45 -14.36 5.94 -13.11
N ASP A 46 -13.61 6.95 -13.50
CA ASP A 46 -12.66 6.89 -14.61
C ASP A 46 -11.40 6.06 -14.29
N VAL A 47 -11.11 5.87 -12.99
CA VAL A 47 -9.93 5.13 -12.51
C VAL A 47 -10.32 3.78 -11.90
N ASP A 48 -11.56 3.63 -11.40
CA ASP A 48 -12.06 2.39 -10.80
C ASP A 48 -11.98 1.19 -11.76
N ASP A 49 -12.11 1.44 -13.06
CA ASP A 49 -11.96 0.40 -14.10
C ASP A 49 -10.49 0.03 -14.36
N LEU A 50 -9.54 0.92 -14.09
CA LEU A 50 -8.12 0.75 -14.36
C LEU A 50 -7.36 0.16 -13.16
N LEU A 51 -7.90 0.31 -11.95
CA LEU A 51 -7.30 -0.13 -10.70
C LEU A 51 -8.17 -1.18 -10.00
N LEU A 52 -7.56 -2.27 -9.60
CA LEU A 52 -8.18 -3.30 -8.77
C LEU A 52 -7.69 -3.15 -7.34
N GLN A 53 -8.57 -2.79 -6.40
CA GLN A 53 -8.22 -2.83 -4.99
C GLN A 53 -8.23 -4.27 -4.49
N VAL A 54 -7.16 -4.69 -3.82
CA VAL A 54 -6.97 -6.05 -3.31
C VAL A 54 -6.78 -6.01 -1.80
N GLU A 55 -7.48 -6.90 -1.10
CA GLU A 55 -7.24 -7.12 0.32
C GLU A 55 -5.95 -7.92 0.53
N THR A 56 -5.14 -7.50 1.49
CA THR A 56 -3.84 -8.12 1.78
C THR A 56 -3.86 -8.77 3.15
N TYR A 57 -3.51 -10.04 3.21
CA TYR A 57 -3.51 -10.85 4.43
C TYR A 57 -2.10 -11.23 4.86
N ASP A 58 -1.16 -11.31 3.92
CA ASP A 58 0.20 -11.74 4.16
C ASP A 58 1.00 -10.68 4.90
N CYS A 59 1.80 -11.12 5.87
CA CYS A 59 2.71 -10.27 6.61
C CYS A 59 4.15 -10.73 6.41
N LEU A 60 5.11 -9.86 6.66
CA LEU A 60 6.54 -10.13 6.46
C LEU A 60 7.02 -11.34 7.28
N LYS A 61 6.40 -11.61 8.43
CA LYS A 61 6.72 -12.77 9.28
C LYS A 61 6.44 -14.11 8.62
N ASN A 62 5.41 -14.17 7.76
CA ASN A 62 4.99 -15.37 7.07
C ASN A 62 5.65 -15.55 5.70
N MET A 63 6.36 -14.52 5.24
CA MET A 63 7.04 -14.54 3.95
C MET A 63 8.31 -15.38 4.01
N VAL A 64 8.35 -16.46 3.22
CA VAL A 64 9.56 -17.29 3.04
C VAL A 64 10.39 -16.68 1.91
N THR A 65 11.54 -16.14 2.26
CA THR A 65 12.45 -15.50 1.31
C THR A 65 13.89 -15.53 1.83
N ASP A 66 14.85 -15.21 0.96
CA ASP A 66 16.23 -15.07 1.39
C ASP A 66 16.42 -13.85 2.33
N LYS A 67 17.50 -13.90 3.09
CA LYS A 67 17.82 -12.86 4.08
C LYS A 67 18.04 -11.51 3.43
N ALA A 68 18.69 -11.47 2.28
CA ALA A 68 19.01 -10.22 1.58
C ALA A 68 17.75 -9.49 1.06
N LEU A 69 16.78 -10.22 0.54
CA LEU A 69 15.50 -9.63 0.11
C LEU A 69 14.69 -9.16 1.33
N LYS A 70 14.67 -9.94 2.42
CA LYS A 70 14.00 -9.56 3.65
C LYS A 70 14.55 -8.25 4.22
N GLU A 71 15.86 -8.10 4.31
CA GLU A 71 16.52 -6.87 4.76
C GLU A 71 16.19 -5.66 3.88
N LYS A 72 16.09 -5.85 2.55
CA LYS A 72 15.67 -4.79 1.62
C LYS A 72 14.22 -4.36 1.87
N ILE A 73 13.30 -5.29 2.09
CA ILE A 73 11.89 -5.02 2.40
C ILE A 73 11.78 -4.28 3.74
N GLU A 74 12.45 -4.78 4.78
CA GLU A 74 12.48 -4.15 6.11
C GLU A 74 13.02 -2.72 6.05
N ARG A 75 14.03 -2.47 5.22
CA ARG A 75 14.58 -1.14 4.99
C ARG A 75 13.56 -0.20 4.38
N VAL A 76 12.81 -0.64 3.37
CA VAL A 76 11.73 0.16 2.75
C VAL A 76 10.66 0.52 3.77
N ILE A 77 10.22 -0.45 4.57
CA ILE A 77 9.23 -0.25 5.63
C ILE A 77 9.74 0.77 6.65
N LYS A 78 11.01 0.63 7.07
CA LYS A 78 11.65 1.55 8.03
C LYS A 78 11.77 2.98 7.48
N GLU A 79 12.18 3.13 6.22
CA GLU A 79 12.26 4.44 5.55
C GLU A 79 10.89 5.13 5.48
N PHE A 80 9.85 4.38 5.14
CA PHE A 80 8.48 4.92 5.09
C PHE A 80 7.98 5.31 6.49
N THR A 81 8.18 4.46 7.48
CA THR A 81 7.76 4.71 8.87
C THR A 81 8.46 5.95 9.44
N LYS A 82 9.74 6.15 9.10
CA LYS A 82 10.56 7.26 9.57
C LYS A 82 10.62 8.44 8.58
N ARG A 83 9.70 8.53 7.65
CA ARG A 83 9.71 9.55 6.58
C ARG A 83 9.76 10.99 7.11
N GLU A 84 9.10 11.27 8.24
CA GLU A 84 9.13 12.60 8.85
C GLU A 84 10.50 12.94 9.47
N GLU A 85 11.19 11.94 10.04
CA GLU A 85 12.58 12.10 10.51
C GLU A 85 13.52 12.37 9.33
N LEU A 86 13.37 11.59 8.24
CA LEU A 86 14.19 11.76 7.04
C LEU A 86 14.04 13.16 6.44
N ARG A 87 12.81 13.69 6.42
CA ARG A 87 12.56 15.05 5.93
C ARG A 87 13.30 16.14 6.70
N LYS A 88 13.49 15.99 8.02
CA LYS A 88 14.25 16.94 8.82
C LYS A 88 15.72 17.03 8.40
N TYR A 89 16.25 15.98 7.78
CA TYR A 89 17.62 15.93 7.24
C TYR A 89 17.67 16.18 5.72
N GLY A 90 16.58 16.67 5.11
CA GLY A 90 16.51 16.91 3.66
C GLY A 90 16.45 15.63 2.83
N LEU A 91 16.17 14.48 3.45
CA LEU A 91 16.11 13.18 2.78
C LEU A 91 14.66 12.77 2.51
N ALA A 92 14.44 12.01 1.43
CA ALA A 92 13.14 11.42 1.11
C ALA A 92 13.21 9.89 1.22
N ASN A 93 12.10 9.28 1.65
CA ASN A 93 11.96 7.83 1.59
C ASN A 93 11.78 7.35 0.15
N ARG A 94 12.13 6.09 -0.12
CA ARG A 94 11.86 5.45 -1.42
C ARG A 94 10.38 5.32 -1.64
N ARG A 95 9.95 5.69 -2.84
CA ARG A 95 8.55 5.56 -3.28
C ARG A 95 8.38 4.62 -4.45
N LYS A 96 9.45 4.31 -5.18
CA LYS A 96 9.45 3.48 -6.39
C LYS A 96 10.35 2.27 -6.16
N LEU A 97 9.81 1.08 -6.39
CA LEU A 97 10.50 -0.20 -6.26
C LEU A 97 10.34 -0.98 -7.55
N LEU A 98 11.41 -1.56 -8.04
CA LEU A 98 11.39 -2.51 -9.15
C LEU A 98 11.58 -3.91 -8.59
N LEU A 99 10.57 -4.77 -8.78
CA LEU A 99 10.62 -6.19 -8.46
C LEU A 99 10.87 -6.96 -9.76
N TYR A 100 12.00 -7.65 -9.84
CA TYR A 100 12.34 -8.47 -11.00
C TYR A 100 12.67 -9.89 -10.58
N GLY A 101 12.44 -10.84 -11.47
CA GLY A 101 12.65 -12.26 -11.24
C GLY A 101 11.72 -13.12 -12.09
N VAL A 102 11.97 -14.42 -12.14
CA VAL A 102 11.16 -15.37 -12.89
C VAL A 102 9.70 -15.40 -12.40
N PRO A 103 8.74 -15.85 -13.22
CA PRO A 103 7.37 -16.06 -12.77
C PRO A 103 7.31 -16.94 -11.52
N GLY A 104 6.35 -16.69 -10.62
CA GLY A 104 6.15 -17.48 -9.41
C GLY A 104 7.08 -17.16 -8.23
N THR A 105 8.02 -16.21 -8.35
CA THR A 105 8.95 -15.84 -7.26
C THR A 105 8.36 -14.92 -6.19
N GLY A 106 7.05 -14.68 -6.18
CA GLY A 106 6.38 -13.91 -5.12
C GLY A 106 6.43 -12.39 -5.29
N LYS A 107 6.64 -11.86 -6.51
CA LYS A 107 6.65 -10.41 -6.75
C LYS A 107 5.35 -9.73 -6.30
N THR A 108 4.21 -10.26 -6.70
CA THR A 108 2.88 -9.76 -6.32
C THR A 108 2.62 -9.92 -4.82
N MET A 109 3.04 -11.04 -4.23
CA MET A 109 2.98 -11.27 -2.78
C MET A 109 3.81 -10.22 -2.02
N THR A 110 4.99 -9.85 -2.52
CA THR A 110 5.84 -8.82 -1.91
C THR A 110 5.14 -7.47 -1.85
N ALA A 111 4.40 -7.09 -2.89
CA ALA A 111 3.58 -5.87 -2.89
C ALA A 111 2.46 -5.93 -1.83
N GLY A 112 1.82 -7.09 -1.67
CA GLY A 112 0.82 -7.35 -0.64
C GLY A 112 1.39 -7.22 0.78
N VAL A 113 2.56 -7.84 1.02
CA VAL A 113 3.29 -7.73 2.29
C VAL A 113 3.63 -6.26 2.59
N LEU A 114 4.17 -5.52 1.63
CA LEU A 114 4.46 -4.10 1.81
C LEU A 114 3.20 -3.30 2.16
N ALA A 115 2.11 -3.48 1.44
CA ALA A 115 0.84 -2.80 1.72
C ALA A 115 0.36 -3.07 3.15
N LYS A 116 0.42 -4.33 3.59
CA LYS A 116 0.04 -4.76 4.94
C LYS A 116 0.93 -4.13 6.01
N GLU A 117 2.25 -4.21 5.88
CA GLU A 117 3.19 -3.68 6.86
C GLU A 117 3.17 -2.14 6.93
N LEU A 118 2.90 -1.47 5.80
CA LEU A 118 2.75 -0.03 5.74
C LEU A 118 1.35 0.45 6.15
N ASN A 119 0.41 -0.48 6.35
CA ASN A 119 -1.00 -0.21 6.65
C ASN A 119 -1.65 0.70 5.59
N LEU A 120 -1.35 0.41 4.33
CA LEU A 120 -1.87 1.09 3.15
C LEU A 120 -2.72 0.14 2.31
N PRO A 121 -3.72 0.61 1.56
CA PRO A 121 -4.43 -0.20 0.58
C PRO A 121 -3.47 -0.61 -0.55
N LEU A 122 -3.75 -1.78 -1.16
CA LEU A 122 -3.07 -2.25 -2.36
C LEU A 122 -3.98 -2.07 -3.56
N PHE A 123 -3.48 -1.40 -4.59
CA PHE A 123 -4.09 -1.33 -5.90
C PHE A 123 -3.21 -2.03 -6.93
N ILE A 124 -3.80 -2.90 -7.73
CA ILE A 124 -3.15 -3.51 -8.89
C ILE A 124 -3.64 -2.80 -10.14
N VAL A 125 -2.71 -2.30 -10.94
CA VAL A 125 -3.02 -1.68 -12.24
C VAL A 125 -3.41 -2.78 -13.22
N ARG A 126 -4.57 -2.64 -13.84
CA ARG A 126 -5.06 -3.55 -14.88
C ARG A 126 -4.42 -3.21 -16.21
N THR A 127 -3.24 -3.78 -16.46
CA THR A 127 -2.47 -3.53 -17.68
C THR A 127 -3.26 -3.83 -18.94
N GLU A 128 -4.10 -4.87 -18.91
CA GLU A 128 -4.99 -5.24 -20.01
C GLU A 128 -6.04 -4.17 -20.37
N LYS A 129 -6.39 -3.29 -19.42
CA LYS A 129 -7.32 -2.17 -19.65
C LYS A 129 -6.60 -0.86 -19.98
N VAL A 130 -5.34 -0.75 -19.58
CA VAL A 130 -4.49 0.41 -19.86
C VAL A 130 -3.98 0.36 -21.28
N VAL A 131 -3.45 -0.79 -21.69
CA VAL A 131 -2.89 -1.00 -23.02
C VAL A 131 -4.03 -1.12 -24.04
N THR A 132 -4.10 -0.20 -24.97
CA THR A 132 -5.07 -0.20 -26.07
C THR A 132 -4.34 -0.14 -27.40
N LYS A 133 -5.00 -0.54 -28.47
CA LYS A 133 -4.46 -0.45 -29.83
C LYS A 133 -4.20 1.02 -30.29
N PHE A 134 -4.80 1.98 -29.58
CA PHE A 134 -4.65 3.40 -29.86
C PHE A 134 -3.67 4.04 -28.90
N MET A 135 -2.49 4.46 -29.38
CA MET A 135 -1.42 5.01 -28.55
C MET A 135 -1.83 6.21 -27.70
N GLY A 136 -2.70 7.10 -28.19
CA GLY A 136 -3.17 8.26 -27.48
C GLY A 136 -4.00 7.92 -26.22
N GLU A 137 -4.78 6.85 -26.25
CA GLU A 137 -5.62 6.42 -25.13
C GLU A 137 -4.78 5.83 -23.99
N THR A 138 -3.75 5.04 -24.30
CA THR A 138 -2.84 4.47 -23.30
C THR A 138 -2.18 5.57 -22.49
N GLY A 139 -1.70 6.63 -23.12
CA GLY A 139 -1.09 7.78 -22.46
C GLY A 139 -2.07 8.51 -21.53
N GLN A 140 -3.30 8.74 -21.99
CA GLN A 140 -4.33 9.38 -21.17
C GLN A 140 -4.73 8.55 -19.95
N LYS A 141 -4.86 7.23 -20.12
CA LYS A 141 -5.18 6.31 -19.01
C LYS A 141 -4.05 6.28 -17.97
N LEU A 142 -2.80 6.23 -18.42
CA LEU A 142 -1.64 6.31 -17.52
C LEU A 142 -1.60 7.64 -16.77
N SER A 143 -1.86 8.78 -17.43
CA SER A 143 -1.93 10.08 -16.78
C SER A 143 -2.97 10.07 -15.65
N ARG A 144 -4.19 9.59 -15.89
CA ARG A 144 -5.23 9.49 -14.86
C ARG A 144 -4.82 8.60 -13.67
N ILE A 145 -4.11 7.50 -13.94
CA ILE A 145 -3.59 6.64 -12.87
C ILE A 145 -2.55 7.40 -12.04
N PHE A 146 -1.63 8.13 -12.67
CA PHE A 146 -0.61 8.89 -11.96
C PHE A 146 -1.21 10.06 -11.16
N ASP A 147 -2.19 10.75 -11.70
CA ASP A 147 -2.93 11.79 -10.97
C ASP A 147 -3.58 11.21 -9.70
N PHE A 148 -4.19 10.02 -9.81
CA PHE A 148 -4.76 9.33 -8.66
C PHE A 148 -3.70 8.88 -7.64
N ILE A 149 -2.53 8.42 -8.10
CA ILE A 149 -1.39 8.02 -7.23
C ILE A 149 -0.90 9.22 -6.39
N ASP A 150 -0.90 10.40 -6.95
CA ASP A 150 -0.46 11.61 -6.24
C ASP A 150 -1.47 12.06 -5.17
N GLU A 151 -2.76 11.78 -5.38
CA GLU A 151 -3.83 12.13 -4.44
C GLU A 151 -4.05 11.10 -3.33
N VAL A 152 -3.90 9.81 -3.65
CA VAL A 152 -4.29 8.71 -2.75
C VAL A 152 -3.07 7.93 -2.27
N PRO A 153 -2.69 8.03 -0.98
CA PRO A 153 -1.62 7.23 -0.40
C PRO A 153 -1.97 5.75 -0.37
N ALA A 154 -1.28 4.95 -1.19
CA ALA A 154 -1.48 3.52 -1.33
C ALA A 154 -0.20 2.83 -1.82
N VAL A 155 -0.21 1.51 -1.87
CA VAL A 155 0.76 0.73 -2.65
C VAL A 155 0.12 0.44 -4.00
N TYR A 156 0.79 0.81 -5.06
CA TYR A 156 0.35 0.58 -6.44
C TYR A 156 1.27 -0.43 -7.10
N LEU A 157 0.73 -1.54 -7.56
CA LEU A 157 1.45 -2.58 -8.29
C LEU A 157 1.15 -2.47 -9.77
N PHE A 158 2.16 -2.18 -10.56
CA PHE A 158 2.15 -2.35 -12.02
C PHE A 158 2.70 -3.75 -12.30
N ASP A 159 1.82 -4.73 -12.44
CA ASP A 159 2.21 -6.08 -12.83
C ASP A 159 2.35 -6.15 -14.36
N GLU A 160 3.25 -7.01 -14.85
CA GLU A 160 3.53 -7.15 -16.28
C GLU A 160 3.84 -5.80 -16.98
N PHE A 161 4.63 -4.95 -16.31
CA PHE A 161 4.95 -3.60 -16.80
C PHE A 161 5.67 -3.59 -18.16
N ASP A 162 6.35 -4.66 -18.49
CA ASP A 162 6.98 -4.92 -19.78
C ASP A 162 5.98 -4.89 -20.95
N ALA A 163 4.74 -5.33 -20.74
CA ALA A 163 3.67 -5.25 -21.74
C ALA A 163 3.35 -3.80 -22.15
N ILE A 164 3.48 -2.84 -21.22
CA ILE A 164 3.26 -1.42 -21.49
C ILE A 164 4.42 -0.84 -22.32
N GLY A 165 5.64 -1.38 -22.14
CA GLY A 165 6.86 -0.94 -22.85
C GLY A 165 7.03 -1.54 -24.24
N ALA A 166 6.54 -2.76 -24.46
CA ALA A 166 6.78 -3.52 -25.70
C ALA A 166 6.15 -2.90 -26.95
N GLN A 167 5.03 -2.17 -26.81
CA GLN A 167 4.38 -1.52 -27.96
C GLN A 167 5.19 -0.39 -28.60
N ARG A 168 6.19 0.16 -27.92
CA ARG A 168 7.05 1.22 -28.49
C ARG A 168 8.15 0.70 -29.42
N GLY A 169 8.42 -0.61 -29.39
CA GLY A 169 9.45 -1.23 -30.18
C GLY A 169 9.03 -1.74 -31.58
N MET A 170 7.72 -1.87 -31.83
CA MET A 170 7.20 -2.47 -33.08
C MET A 170 6.94 -1.47 -34.24
N GLU A 171 7.14 -0.17 -34.02
CA GLU A 171 6.90 0.85 -35.05
C GLU A 171 8.19 1.35 -35.77
N ASN A 172 9.36 0.74 -35.53
CA ASN A 172 10.64 1.15 -36.15
C ASN A 172 11.27 0.03 -37.01
N GLU A 173 10.48 -0.91 -37.56
CA GLU A 173 10.93 -1.80 -38.63
C GLU A 173 10.11 -1.64 -39.92
#